data_dcd97c5b0c87a1ee8ab14cd4a5fedd2d
#
_entry.id   dcd97c5b0c87a1ee8ab14cd4a5fedd2d
#
_cell.length_a   1.000
_cell.length_b   1.000
_cell.length_c   1.000
_cell.angle_alpha   90.00
_cell.angle_beta   90.00
_cell.angle_gamma   90.00
#
_symmetry.space_group_name_H-M   'P 1'
#
loop_
_entity.id
_entity.type
_entity.pdbx_description
1 polymer ?
#
loop_
_entity_poly.entity_id
_entity_poly.type
_entity_poly.pdbx_seq_one_letter_code
_entity_poly.pdbx_strand_id
1 'polypeptide(L)'
;MQLNSNGWHVDDHIVVAVSTGIDSMCLLYQLLNDYKDSYRKLTCLHVNHGVRSASIEEARFLEAYCERHHIDLHIKKLDLSHSLDRNNSIQNEARIKRYEWFDEMMNVLEADVLLTAHHLDDQLETIMYRIFNGKSTRNKLGFDELSKRKGYQIYRPLLAVSKKEIKQFQERYHIPYFEDESNKDNKYVRNDI
;
A
#
# COMPACT_ATOMS: atom_id res chain seq x y z
N MET A 1 -11.23 9.37 -10.77
CA MET A 1 -10.96 8.05 -10.14
C MET A 1 -12.00 7.86 -9.04
N GLN A 2 -12.62 6.70 -8.95
CA GLN A 2 -13.63 6.41 -7.93
C GLN A 2 -13.17 5.19 -7.14
N LEU A 3 -13.17 5.28 -5.80
CA LEU A 3 -12.89 4.13 -4.94
C LEU A 3 -14.12 3.24 -4.83
N ASN A 4 -13.88 1.94 -4.73
CA ASN A 4 -14.91 1.07 -4.15
C ASN A 4 -14.85 1.22 -2.63
N SER A 5 -15.91 1.72 -2.01
CA SER A 5 -16.00 1.97 -0.55
C SER A 5 -16.82 0.91 0.19
N ASN A 6 -17.15 -0.21 -0.46
CA ASN A 6 -17.97 -1.27 0.14
C ASN A 6 -17.24 -2.10 1.21
N GLY A 7 -15.94 -1.84 1.43
CA GLY A 7 -15.08 -2.62 2.34
C GLY A 7 -14.93 -2.04 3.75
N TRP A 8 -15.63 -0.94 4.07
CA TRP A 8 -15.66 -0.35 5.42
C TRP A 8 -16.98 0.36 5.69
N HIS A 9 -17.24 0.67 6.95
CA HIS A 9 -18.44 1.34 7.44
C HIS A 9 -18.10 2.68 8.12
N VAL A 10 -19.10 3.53 8.31
CA VAL A 10 -18.95 4.85 8.93
C VAL A 10 -18.40 4.79 10.37
N ASP A 11 -18.65 3.71 11.08
CA ASP A 11 -18.19 3.51 12.45
C ASP A 11 -16.78 2.87 12.53
N ASP A 12 -16.20 2.48 11.41
CA ASP A 12 -14.90 1.80 11.39
C ASP A 12 -13.73 2.76 11.63
N HIS A 13 -12.72 2.27 12.34
CA HIS A 13 -11.39 2.83 12.34
C HIS A 13 -10.61 2.21 11.18
N ILE A 14 -10.42 2.97 10.12
CA ILE A 14 -9.64 2.52 8.97
C ILE A 14 -8.16 2.93 9.09
N VAL A 15 -7.30 2.05 8.66
CA VAL A 15 -5.85 2.27 8.59
C VAL A 15 -5.42 2.19 7.13
N VAL A 16 -4.61 3.12 6.67
CA VAL A 16 -4.07 3.09 5.30
C VAL A 16 -2.56 2.85 5.31
N ALA A 17 -2.12 1.84 4.57
CA ALA A 17 -0.70 1.60 4.33
C ALA A 17 -0.19 2.53 3.23
N VAL A 18 0.71 3.46 3.58
CA VAL A 18 1.24 4.50 2.68
C VAL A 18 2.72 4.23 2.39
N SER A 19 3.06 4.05 1.13
CA SER A 19 4.45 3.89 0.66
C SER A 19 5.07 5.21 0.18
N THR A 20 4.35 6.33 0.25
CA THR A 20 4.65 7.63 -0.38
C THR A 20 4.59 7.67 -1.90
N GLY A 21 4.51 6.53 -2.56
CA GLY A 21 4.31 6.45 -4.01
C GLY A 21 2.92 6.94 -4.45
N ILE A 22 2.80 7.25 -5.74
CA ILE A 22 1.61 7.88 -6.36
C ILE A 22 0.29 7.17 -5.99
N ASP A 23 0.26 5.82 -5.97
CA ASP A 23 -0.97 5.05 -5.75
C ASP A 23 -1.48 5.24 -4.31
N SER A 24 -0.59 5.10 -3.34
CA SER A 24 -0.92 5.24 -1.93
C SER A 24 -1.26 6.69 -1.55
N MET A 25 -0.60 7.68 -2.18
CA MET A 25 -0.90 9.10 -1.94
C MET A 25 -2.22 9.50 -2.59
N CYS A 26 -2.57 8.96 -3.76
CA CYS A 26 -3.89 9.19 -4.37
C CYS A 26 -5.02 8.55 -3.55
N LEU A 27 -4.79 7.34 -2.98
CA LEU A 27 -5.74 6.72 -2.06
C LEU A 27 -5.95 7.58 -0.82
N LEU A 28 -4.86 7.99 -0.16
CA LEU A 28 -4.92 8.84 1.03
C LEU A 28 -5.63 10.17 0.75
N TYR A 29 -5.32 10.83 -0.37
CA TYR A 29 -5.98 12.07 -0.78
C TYR A 29 -7.49 11.91 -0.92
N GLN A 30 -7.97 10.84 -1.57
CA GLN A 30 -9.41 10.59 -1.72
C GLN A 30 -10.09 10.31 -0.38
N LEU A 31 -9.45 9.53 0.49
CA LEU A 31 -10.00 9.28 1.84
C LEU A 31 -10.21 10.59 2.60
N LEU A 32 -9.27 11.54 2.50
CA LEU A 32 -9.34 12.82 3.20
C LEU A 32 -10.33 13.82 2.61
N ASN A 33 -10.59 13.76 1.31
CA ASN A 33 -11.39 14.78 0.63
C ASN A 33 -12.77 14.25 0.21
N ASP A 34 -12.80 13.09 -0.45
CA ASP A 34 -14.03 12.58 -1.07
C ASP A 34 -14.79 11.63 -0.13
N TYR A 35 -14.08 10.96 0.80
CA TYR A 35 -14.61 9.90 1.67
C TYR A 35 -14.48 10.20 3.17
N LYS A 36 -14.16 11.44 3.57
CA LYS A 36 -13.90 11.83 4.98
C LYS A 36 -15.05 11.51 5.96
N ASP A 37 -16.28 11.46 5.48
CA ASP A 37 -17.47 11.20 6.29
C ASP A 37 -17.89 9.71 6.21
N SER A 38 -17.09 8.84 5.59
CA SER A 38 -17.41 7.42 5.39
C SER A 38 -16.74 6.49 6.40
N TYR A 39 -16.00 7.01 7.37
CA TYR A 39 -15.31 6.27 8.43
C TYR A 39 -15.26 7.10 9.72
N ARG A 40 -15.07 6.43 10.86
CA ARG A 40 -14.96 7.09 12.17
C ARG A 40 -13.59 7.71 12.41
N LYS A 41 -12.52 7.00 12.03
CA LYS A 41 -11.13 7.42 12.23
C LYS A 41 -10.25 6.92 11.07
N LEU A 42 -9.23 7.71 10.71
CA LEU A 42 -8.21 7.36 9.74
C LEU A 42 -6.82 7.44 10.40
N THR A 43 -6.02 6.39 10.25
CA THR A 43 -4.62 6.35 10.68
C THR A 43 -3.74 5.88 9.53
N CYS A 44 -2.54 6.47 9.39
CA CYS A 44 -1.55 6.06 8.39
C CYS A 44 -0.50 5.15 9.01
N LEU A 45 -0.14 4.08 8.30
CA LEU A 45 1.04 3.25 8.58
C LEU A 45 2.04 3.37 7.43
N HIS A 46 3.29 3.68 7.75
CA HIS A 46 4.40 3.75 6.80
C HIS A 46 5.53 2.81 7.20
N VAL A 47 5.99 2.00 6.24
CA VAL A 47 7.14 1.13 6.42
C VAL A 47 8.32 1.70 5.66
N ASN A 48 9.30 2.18 6.40
CA ASN A 48 10.57 2.65 5.86
C ASN A 48 11.55 1.47 5.74
N HIS A 49 11.95 1.14 4.53
CA HIS A 49 12.85 0.01 4.24
C HIS A 49 14.32 0.30 4.58
N GLY A 50 14.68 1.53 4.95
CA GLY A 50 15.99 1.88 5.51
C GLY A 50 17.20 1.75 4.57
N VAL A 51 16.99 1.38 3.31
CA VAL A 51 18.06 0.98 2.37
C VAL A 51 18.74 2.19 1.70
N ARG A 52 18.14 3.39 1.75
CA ARG A 52 18.62 4.58 1.00
C ARG A 52 18.46 5.86 1.81
N SER A 53 19.27 6.88 1.50
CA SER A 53 19.11 8.24 2.02
C SER A 53 17.73 8.83 1.70
N ALA A 54 17.17 8.52 0.53
CA ALA A 54 15.82 8.89 0.11
C ALA A 54 14.73 8.46 1.11
N SER A 55 14.91 7.36 1.82
CA SER A 55 13.91 6.86 2.78
C SER A 55 13.70 7.77 4.00
N ILE A 56 14.66 8.65 4.32
CA ILE A 56 14.53 9.67 5.37
C ILE A 56 13.68 10.83 4.86
N GLU A 57 13.88 11.23 3.62
CA GLU A 57 13.12 12.33 3.00
C GLU A 57 11.66 11.92 2.76
N GLU A 58 11.43 10.67 2.36
CA GLU A 58 10.10 10.08 2.23
C GLU A 58 9.34 10.10 3.57
N ALA A 59 9.98 9.68 4.65
CA ALA A 59 9.38 9.70 5.97
C ALA A 59 9.04 11.12 6.42
N ARG A 60 9.97 12.09 6.27
CA ARG A 60 9.75 13.50 6.59
C ARG A 60 8.62 14.11 5.76
N PHE A 61 8.56 13.80 4.49
CA PHE A 61 7.48 14.23 3.61
C PHE A 61 6.12 13.75 4.12
N LEU A 62 6.04 12.46 4.47
CA LEU A 62 4.79 11.88 4.96
C LEU A 62 4.41 12.42 6.34
N GLU A 63 5.38 12.62 7.23
CA GLU A 63 5.18 13.27 8.54
C GLU A 63 4.56 14.67 8.37
N ALA A 64 5.16 15.51 7.53
CA ALA A 64 4.64 16.85 7.26
C ALA A 64 3.25 16.85 6.59
N TYR A 65 3.00 15.86 5.73
CA TYR A 65 1.69 15.69 5.09
C TYR A 65 0.62 15.29 6.11
N CYS A 66 0.89 14.29 6.94
CA CYS A 66 -0.04 13.82 7.97
C CYS A 66 -0.29 14.88 9.04
N GLU A 67 0.74 15.60 9.49
CA GLU A 67 0.61 16.73 10.44
C GLU A 67 -0.32 17.81 9.89
N ARG A 68 -0.12 18.23 8.64
CA ARG A 68 -0.97 19.25 7.98
C ARG A 68 -2.44 18.84 7.90
N HIS A 69 -2.70 17.55 7.76
CA HIS A 69 -4.05 17.02 7.63
C HIS A 69 -4.62 16.44 8.93
N HIS A 70 -3.89 16.58 10.06
CA HIS A 70 -4.28 16.08 11.38
C HIS A 70 -4.55 14.57 11.41
N ILE A 71 -3.69 13.78 10.75
CA ILE A 71 -3.79 12.33 10.67
C ILE A 71 -2.72 11.69 11.57
N ASP A 72 -3.14 10.72 12.39
CA ASP A 72 -2.20 9.90 13.14
C ASP A 72 -1.31 9.09 12.18
N LEU A 73 0.01 9.17 12.36
CA LEU A 73 1.00 8.45 11.56
C LEU A 73 1.90 7.59 12.44
N HIS A 74 2.05 6.33 12.07
CA HIS A 74 3.05 5.44 12.66
C HIS A 74 4.03 4.98 11.59
N ILE A 75 5.33 5.08 11.91
CA ILE A 75 6.42 4.70 10.99
C ILE A 75 7.23 3.57 11.60
N LYS A 76 7.47 2.50 10.82
CA LYS A 76 8.37 1.41 11.17
C LYS A 76 9.57 1.42 10.24
N LYS A 77 10.76 1.53 10.78
CA LYS A 77 11.99 1.24 10.06
C LYS A 77 12.25 -0.27 10.11
N LEU A 78 12.31 -0.90 8.95
CA LEU A 78 12.70 -2.32 8.86
C LEU A 78 14.21 -2.45 8.89
N ASP A 79 14.71 -3.30 9.77
CA ASP A 79 16.10 -3.74 9.73
C ASP A 79 16.20 -5.00 8.85
N LEU A 80 16.80 -4.82 7.68
CA LEU A 80 17.08 -5.87 6.70
C LEU A 80 18.58 -6.21 6.63
N SER A 81 19.39 -5.69 7.56
CA SER A 81 20.85 -5.85 7.58
C SER A 81 21.31 -7.30 7.70
N HIS A 82 20.48 -8.17 8.26
CA HIS A 82 20.76 -9.61 8.42
C HIS A 82 20.33 -10.48 7.23
N SER A 83 19.71 -9.90 6.21
CA SER A 83 19.19 -10.61 5.01
C SER A 83 20.28 -10.73 3.95
N LEU A 84 21.40 -11.39 4.26
CA LEU A 84 22.61 -11.36 3.45
C LEU A 84 22.63 -12.27 2.23
N ASP A 85 21.56 -13.01 1.87
CA ASP A 85 21.61 -13.89 0.72
C ASP A 85 20.32 -13.98 -0.10
N ARG A 86 20.44 -13.58 -1.39
CA ARG A 86 19.52 -13.73 -2.54
C ARG A 86 18.36 -12.74 -2.60
N ASN A 87 18.32 -11.93 -3.65
CA ASN A 87 17.33 -10.87 -3.91
C ASN A 87 15.86 -11.26 -3.71
N ASN A 88 15.45 -12.48 -4.04
CA ASN A 88 14.08 -12.98 -3.80
C ASN A 88 13.77 -13.23 -2.31
N SER A 89 14.79 -13.52 -1.50
CA SER A 89 14.68 -13.73 -0.06
C SER A 89 14.42 -12.41 0.67
N ILE A 90 15.12 -11.33 0.32
CA ILE A 90 15.03 -10.01 0.96
C ILE A 90 13.65 -9.39 0.76
N GLN A 91 13.10 -9.44 -0.45
CA GLN A 91 11.76 -8.91 -0.73
C GLN A 91 10.66 -9.67 0.02
N ASN A 92 10.79 -11.00 0.08
CA ASN A 92 9.82 -11.82 0.80
C ASN A 92 9.91 -11.58 2.32
N GLU A 93 11.13 -11.48 2.86
CA GLU A 93 11.35 -11.17 4.28
C GLU A 93 10.81 -9.77 4.63
N ALA A 94 11.11 -8.76 3.84
CA ALA A 94 10.56 -7.41 4.01
C ALA A 94 9.02 -7.42 3.98
N ARG A 95 8.44 -8.22 3.08
CA ARG A 95 6.98 -8.40 3.03
C ARG A 95 6.45 -9.05 4.31
N ILE A 96 7.09 -10.11 4.79
CA ILE A 96 6.67 -10.80 6.03
C ILE A 96 6.73 -9.83 7.21
N LYS A 97 7.88 -9.19 7.45
CA LYS A 97 8.08 -8.23 8.55
C LYS A 97 7.09 -7.06 8.50
N ARG A 98 6.79 -6.57 7.29
CA ARG A 98 5.78 -5.53 7.09
C ARG A 98 4.40 -5.97 7.55
N TYR A 99 3.95 -7.15 7.16
CA TYR A 99 2.64 -7.65 7.56
C TYR A 99 2.57 -8.06 9.03
N GLU A 100 3.67 -8.53 9.63
CA GLU A 100 3.77 -8.77 11.07
C GLU A 100 3.57 -7.47 11.85
N TRP A 101 4.20 -6.39 11.40
CA TRP A 101 4.01 -5.09 12.02
C TRP A 101 2.61 -4.53 11.79
N PHE A 102 2.02 -4.73 10.63
CA PHE A 102 0.61 -4.35 10.40
C PHE A 102 -0.33 -5.11 11.35
N ASP A 103 -0.11 -6.41 11.55
CA ASP A 103 -0.89 -7.21 12.51
C ASP A 103 -0.78 -6.64 13.93
N GLU A 104 0.42 -6.26 14.37
CA GLU A 104 0.68 -5.62 15.66
C GLU A 104 -0.08 -4.29 15.76
N MET A 105 0.08 -3.42 14.79
CA MET A 105 -0.53 -2.08 14.80
C MET A 105 -2.05 -2.11 14.71
N MET A 106 -2.62 -2.97 13.88
CA MET A 106 -4.07 -3.12 13.77
C MET A 106 -4.69 -3.54 15.12
N ASN A 107 -4.00 -4.41 15.87
CA ASN A 107 -4.42 -4.80 17.20
C ASN A 107 -4.25 -3.68 18.25
N VAL A 108 -3.11 -2.98 18.26
CA VAL A 108 -2.82 -1.87 19.20
C VAL A 108 -3.80 -0.71 18.98
N LEU A 109 -4.15 -0.42 17.73
CA LEU A 109 -5.07 0.65 17.36
C LEU A 109 -6.55 0.25 17.49
N GLU A 110 -6.83 -1.03 17.76
CA GLU A 110 -8.20 -1.59 17.71
C GLU A 110 -8.89 -1.20 16.40
N ALA A 111 -8.17 -1.33 15.28
CA ALA A 111 -8.63 -0.90 13.97
C ALA A 111 -9.30 -2.05 13.21
N ASP A 112 -10.31 -1.70 12.42
CA ASP A 112 -11.22 -2.66 11.78
C ASP A 112 -10.71 -3.09 10.40
N VAL A 113 -10.20 -2.13 9.60
CA VAL A 113 -9.84 -2.35 8.19
C VAL A 113 -8.50 -1.71 7.85
N LEU A 114 -7.60 -2.51 7.26
CA LEU A 114 -6.36 -2.04 6.63
C LEU A 114 -6.59 -1.84 5.12
N LEU A 115 -6.42 -0.62 4.65
CA LEU A 115 -6.49 -0.27 3.22
C LEU A 115 -5.12 -0.33 2.58
N THR A 116 -5.04 -0.94 1.41
CA THR A 116 -3.82 -0.97 0.59
C THR A 116 -4.10 -0.50 -0.83
N ALA A 117 -3.15 0.20 -1.44
CA ALA A 117 -3.30 0.85 -2.74
C ALA A 117 -3.00 -0.07 -3.94
N HIS A 118 -3.20 -1.40 -3.80
CA HIS A 118 -3.10 -2.31 -4.95
C HIS A 118 -4.18 -1.97 -5.98
N HIS A 119 -3.78 -1.89 -7.25
CA HIS A 119 -4.63 -1.46 -8.35
C HIS A 119 -4.76 -2.54 -9.44
N LEU A 120 -5.48 -2.24 -10.52
CA LEU A 120 -5.80 -3.19 -11.60
C LEU A 120 -4.53 -3.75 -12.27
N ASP A 121 -3.52 -2.92 -12.50
CA ASP A 121 -2.28 -3.35 -13.16
C ASP A 121 -1.48 -4.32 -12.27
N ASP A 122 -1.44 -4.10 -10.92
CA ASP A 122 -0.86 -5.07 -9.97
C ASP A 122 -1.60 -6.41 -10.00
N GLN A 123 -2.92 -6.35 -10.15
CA GLN A 123 -3.77 -7.54 -10.27
C GLN A 123 -3.40 -8.34 -11.50
N LEU A 124 -3.28 -7.67 -12.65
CA LEU A 124 -2.90 -8.30 -13.92
C LEU A 124 -1.49 -8.88 -13.85
N GLU A 125 -0.52 -8.12 -13.35
CA GLU A 125 0.86 -8.57 -13.17
C GLU A 125 0.91 -9.83 -12.29
N THR A 126 0.18 -9.83 -11.17
CA THR A 126 0.14 -10.97 -10.27
C THR A 126 -0.48 -12.22 -10.94
N ILE A 127 -1.54 -12.05 -11.71
CA ILE A 127 -2.19 -13.13 -12.46
C ILE A 127 -1.22 -13.71 -13.48
N MET A 128 -0.61 -12.86 -14.30
CA MET A 128 0.36 -13.27 -15.32
C MET A 128 1.54 -14.02 -14.70
N TYR A 129 2.16 -13.45 -13.66
CA TYR A 129 3.26 -14.08 -12.94
C TYR A 129 2.90 -15.48 -12.43
N ARG A 130 1.70 -15.65 -11.88
CA ARG A 130 1.25 -16.96 -11.36
C ARG A 130 1.00 -17.97 -12.47
N ILE A 131 0.43 -17.55 -13.60
CA ILE A 131 0.22 -18.40 -14.78
C ILE A 131 1.57 -18.88 -15.33
N PHE A 132 2.54 -17.98 -15.56
CA PHE A 132 3.86 -18.31 -16.09
C PHE A 132 4.66 -19.23 -15.16
N ASN A 133 4.45 -19.11 -13.83
CA ASN A 133 5.08 -20.03 -12.87
C ASN A 133 4.28 -21.32 -12.63
N GLY A 134 3.37 -21.69 -13.52
CA GLY A 134 2.67 -22.98 -13.51
C GLY A 134 1.63 -23.14 -12.40
N LYS A 135 1.16 -22.05 -11.79
CA LYS A 135 0.07 -22.15 -10.82
C LYS A 135 -1.24 -22.51 -11.52
N SER A 136 -1.91 -23.51 -10.98
CA SER A 136 -3.19 -24.00 -11.53
C SER A 136 -4.24 -22.88 -11.56
N THR A 137 -4.93 -22.75 -12.69
CA THR A 137 -6.08 -21.85 -12.87
C THR A 137 -7.30 -22.23 -12.02
N ARG A 138 -7.27 -23.41 -11.38
CA ARG A 138 -8.32 -23.84 -10.44
C ARG A 138 -8.35 -23.01 -9.16
N ASN A 139 -7.24 -22.35 -8.81
CA ASN A 139 -7.14 -21.46 -7.67
C ASN A 139 -7.23 -20.01 -8.14
N LYS A 140 -7.74 -19.11 -7.29
CA LYS A 140 -7.77 -17.69 -7.59
C LYS A 140 -6.34 -17.17 -7.83
N LEU A 141 -6.09 -16.62 -9.01
CA LEU A 141 -4.75 -16.22 -9.43
C LEU A 141 -4.40 -14.78 -8.98
N GLY A 142 -5.39 -13.93 -8.82
CA GLY A 142 -5.21 -12.52 -8.43
C GLY A 142 -5.31 -12.26 -6.93
N PHE A 143 -5.40 -10.98 -6.57
CA PHE A 143 -5.73 -10.55 -5.21
C PHE A 143 -7.22 -10.69 -4.93
N ASP A 144 -7.57 -10.92 -3.66
CA ASP A 144 -8.92 -10.67 -3.19
C ASP A 144 -9.09 -9.17 -2.92
N GLU A 145 -10.22 -8.60 -3.32
CA GLU A 145 -10.55 -7.22 -2.97
C GLU A 145 -10.65 -7.06 -1.45
N LEU A 146 -11.29 -8.04 -0.80
CA LEU A 146 -11.40 -8.16 0.66
C LEU A 146 -10.74 -9.45 1.12
N SER A 147 -9.86 -9.37 2.11
CA SER A 147 -9.21 -10.53 2.75
C SER A 147 -9.32 -10.40 4.26
N LYS A 148 -9.58 -11.50 4.97
CA LYS A 148 -9.55 -11.53 6.45
C LYS A 148 -8.16 -11.90 6.95
N ARG A 149 -7.72 -11.23 8.03
CA ARG A 149 -6.42 -11.47 8.65
C ARG A 149 -6.50 -11.17 10.16
N LYS A 150 -6.09 -12.11 11.00
CA LYS A 150 -5.85 -11.96 12.45
C LYS A 150 -6.77 -10.95 13.19
N GLY A 151 -8.06 -11.01 12.97
CA GLY A 151 -9.03 -10.15 13.66
C GLY A 151 -9.43 -8.87 12.92
N TYR A 152 -8.78 -8.52 11.80
CA TYR A 152 -9.12 -7.37 10.97
C TYR A 152 -9.29 -7.74 9.50
N GLN A 153 -9.73 -6.79 8.68
CA GLN A 153 -9.88 -6.96 7.25
C GLN A 153 -8.80 -6.20 6.48
N ILE A 154 -8.33 -6.77 5.36
CA ILE A 154 -7.50 -6.04 4.38
C ILE A 154 -8.38 -5.78 3.17
N TYR A 155 -8.53 -4.52 2.80
CA TYR A 155 -9.33 -4.09 1.67
C TYR A 155 -8.52 -3.32 0.63
N ARG A 156 -8.85 -3.49 -0.66
CA ARG A 156 -8.13 -2.92 -1.80
C ARG A 156 -9.07 -2.10 -2.67
N PRO A 157 -9.36 -0.85 -2.27
CA PRO A 157 -10.38 -0.03 -2.93
C PRO A 157 -10.03 0.40 -4.36
N LEU A 158 -8.75 0.27 -4.76
CA LEU A 158 -8.26 0.60 -6.10
C LEU A 158 -8.16 -0.60 -7.04
N LEU A 159 -8.58 -1.81 -6.62
CA LEU A 159 -8.30 -3.03 -7.39
C LEU A 159 -8.94 -3.07 -8.79
N ALA A 160 -9.98 -2.27 -9.04
CA ALA A 160 -10.61 -2.09 -10.34
C ALA A 160 -10.15 -0.81 -11.09
N VAL A 161 -9.24 -0.02 -10.49
CA VAL A 161 -8.75 1.25 -11.06
C VAL A 161 -7.41 1.00 -11.74
N SER A 162 -7.26 1.50 -12.98
CA SER A 162 -6.00 1.37 -13.72
C SER A 162 -4.93 2.38 -13.27
N LYS A 163 -3.66 2.05 -13.47
CA LYS A 163 -2.53 2.96 -13.23
C LYS A 163 -2.67 4.27 -14.00
N LYS A 164 -3.25 4.21 -15.21
CA LYS A 164 -3.53 5.40 -16.03
C LYS A 164 -4.51 6.34 -15.35
N GLU A 165 -5.60 5.82 -14.78
CA GLU A 165 -6.59 6.63 -14.07
C GLU A 165 -6.00 7.26 -12.81
N ILE A 166 -5.14 6.52 -12.08
CA ILE A 166 -4.43 7.04 -10.90
C ILE A 166 -3.52 8.22 -11.30
N LYS A 167 -2.74 8.09 -12.39
CA LYS A 167 -1.89 9.18 -12.87
C LYS A 167 -2.70 10.41 -13.29
N GLN A 168 -3.78 10.23 -14.05
CA GLN A 168 -4.66 11.32 -14.43
C GLN A 168 -5.30 12.01 -13.22
N PHE A 169 -5.65 11.26 -12.20
CA PHE A 169 -6.18 11.79 -10.96
C PHE A 169 -5.11 12.60 -10.20
N GLN A 170 -3.90 12.05 -10.07
CA GLN A 170 -2.78 12.75 -9.45
C GLN A 170 -2.48 14.08 -10.15
N GLU A 171 -2.37 14.08 -11.49
CA GLU A 171 -2.12 15.27 -12.30
C GLU A 171 -3.24 16.32 -12.13
N ARG A 172 -4.50 15.88 -12.14
CA ARG A 172 -5.66 16.77 -11.99
C ARG A 172 -5.70 17.51 -10.65
N TYR A 173 -5.32 16.84 -9.57
CA TYR A 173 -5.39 17.38 -8.21
C TYR A 173 -4.02 17.78 -7.66
N HIS A 174 -2.96 17.68 -8.47
CA HIS A 174 -1.57 17.99 -8.09
C HIS A 174 -1.15 17.32 -6.77
N ILE A 175 -1.52 16.02 -6.62
CA ILE A 175 -1.26 15.28 -5.38
C ILE A 175 0.25 15.06 -5.25
N PRO A 176 0.87 15.50 -4.16
CA PRO A 176 2.30 15.29 -3.96
C PRO A 176 2.60 13.81 -3.67
N TYR A 177 3.69 13.28 -4.21
CA TYR A 177 4.17 11.92 -3.98
C TYR A 177 5.68 11.86 -4.17
N PHE A 178 6.31 10.81 -3.66
CA PHE A 178 7.71 10.50 -3.95
C PHE A 178 7.82 9.53 -5.13
N GLU A 179 8.66 9.87 -6.12
CA GLU A 179 9.04 8.93 -7.18
C GLU A 179 10.17 8.03 -6.67
N ASP A 180 9.93 6.74 -6.61
CA ASP A 180 11.00 5.78 -6.35
C ASP A 180 11.88 5.68 -7.61
N GLU A 181 13.10 6.23 -7.54
CA GLU A 181 14.06 6.16 -8.65
C GLU A 181 14.44 4.74 -9.06
N SER A 182 14.19 3.74 -8.20
CA SER A 182 14.39 2.32 -8.52
C SER A 182 13.42 1.79 -9.58
N ASN A 183 12.30 2.48 -9.81
CA ASN A 183 11.40 2.14 -10.92
C ASN A 183 11.96 2.52 -12.30
N LYS A 184 13.05 3.30 -12.35
CA LYS A 184 13.76 3.64 -13.59
C LYS A 184 14.82 2.60 -13.99
N ASP A 185 15.28 1.78 -13.05
CA ASP A 185 16.22 0.69 -13.30
C ASP A 185 15.46 -0.62 -13.57
N ASN A 186 15.22 -0.92 -14.85
CA ASN A 186 14.65 -2.18 -15.37
C ASN A 186 15.51 -3.42 -15.04
N LYS A 187 16.03 -3.55 -13.82
CA LYS A 187 16.92 -4.65 -13.41
C LYS A 187 16.24 -5.80 -12.68
N TYR A 188 14.94 -5.72 -12.45
CA TYR A 188 14.22 -6.80 -11.79
C TYR A 188 13.29 -7.49 -12.78
N VAL A 189 13.32 -8.82 -12.78
CA VAL A 189 12.53 -9.77 -13.59
C VAL A 189 11.00 -9.52 -13.58
N ARG A 190 10.54 -8.50 -12.86
CA ARG A 190 9.15 -8.02 -12.86
C ARG A 190 8.77 -7.22 -14.12
N ASN A 191 9.75 -6.70 -14.87
CA ASN A 191 9.51 -5.81 -16.00
C ASN A 191 9.78 -6.47 -17.36
N ASP A 192 10.16 -7.75 -17.39
CA ASP A 192 10.49 -8.49 -18.62
C ASP A 192 9.41 -9.50 -19.03
N ILE A 193 8.13 -9.24 -18.65
CA ILE A 193 6.98 -10.04 -19.12
C ILE A 193 6.00 -9.13 -19.83
#